data_5fd51ee17822cb3962767001732a3ae1
#
_entry.id   5fd51ee17822cb3962767001732a3ae1
#
_cell.length_a   1.000
_cell.length_b   1.000
_cell.length_c   1.000
_cell.angle_alpha   90.00
_cell.angle_beta   90.00
_cell.angle_gamma   90.00
#
_symmetry.space_group_name_H-M   'P 1'
#
loop_
_entity.id
_entity.type
_entity.pdbx_description
1 polymer ?
#
loop_
_entity_poly.entity_id
_entity_poly.type
_entity_poly.pdbx_seq_one_letter_code
_entity_poly.pdbx_strand_id
1 'polypeptide(L)'
;MNFTEIKEIEDSFQVETYAKMGISVERGSGAKIWTNEGVEYLDLYGGHAVCATGHSHPHVVKAIQEQAEKVLFYSNLVYSGIRAKAAEKLVSVAPDSLTKAFFCNSGSEANENAMRMARMATGREKIITFTGGFHGRTADSISATFLGKYREIGKPNVPGHVSAVFGDIESVNAVANDQTAAIMLEPIQSMAGVTEAEPVFF
;
A
#
# COMPACT_ATOMS: atom_id res chain seq x y z
N MET A 1 27.06 2.04 13.95
CA MET A 1 27.55 2.19 12.55
C MET A 1 27.27 3.59 12.09
N ASN A 2 28.16 4.21 11.34
CA ASN A 2 27.91 5.47 10.65
C ASN A 2 27.20 5.25 9.31
N PHE A 3 26.74 6.33 8.66
CA PHE A 3 26.02 6.25 7.38
C PHE A 3 26.81 5.50 6.28
N THR A 4 28.11 5.74 6.17
CA THR A 4 28.93 5.10 5.14
C THR A 4 28.99 3.59 5.31
N GLU A 5 29.24 3.11 6.53
CA GLU A 5 29.24 1.68 6.87
C GLU A 5 27.89 1.01 6.58
N ILE A 6 26.79 1.67 6.98
CA ILE A 6 25.43 1.16 6.72
C ILE A 6 25.18 1.07 5.20
N LYS A 7 25.52 2.13 4.47
CA LYS A 7 25.37 2.18 3.02
C LYS A 7 26.14 1.09 2.32
N GLU A 8 27.41 0.89 2.67
CA GLU A 8 28.27 -0.15 2.08
C GLU A 8 27.70 -1.55 2.32
N ILE A 9 27.19 -1.83 3.52
CA ILE A 9 26.56 -3.12 3.84
C ILE A 9 25.27 -3.32 3.04
N GLU A 10 24.38 -2.34 3.04
CA GLU A 10 23.11 -2.45 2.32
C GLU A 10 23.32 -2.60 0.81
N ASP A 11 24.21 -1.82 0.21
CA ASP A 11 24.51 -1.89 -1.23
C ASP A 11 25.17 -3.22 -1.61
N SER A 12 25.91 -3.84 -0.67
CA SER A 12 26.56 -5.14 -0.92
C SER A 12 25.60 -6.34 -0.79
N PHE A 13 24.60 -6.26 0.09
CA PHE A 13 23.80 -7.42 0.46
C PHE A 13 22.30 -7.29 0.14
N GLN A 14 21.82 -6.13 -0.30
CA GLN A 14 20.43 -5.93 -0.73
C GLN A 14 20.35 -5.74 -2.23
N VAL A 15 19.32 -6.33 -2.85
CA VAL A 15 18.98 -6.03 -4.25
C VAL A 15 18.52 -4.58 -4.36
N GLU A 16 19.10 -3.82 -5.28
CA GLU A 16 18.77 -2.42 -5.51
C GLU A 16 17.40 -2.27 -6.18
N THR A 17 16.36 -2.16 -5.37
CA THR A 17 14.95 -2.00 -5.82
C THR A 17 14.39 -0.62 -5.60
N TYR A 18 15.12 0.26 -4.90
CA TYR A 18 14.72 1.62 -4.55
C TYR A 18 15.87 2.60 -4.68
N ALA A 19 15.56 3.80 -5.18
CA ALA A 19 16.46 4.94 -5.00
C ALA A 19 16.41 5.39 -3.53
N LYS A 20 17.51 5.16 -2.78
CA LYS A 20 17.58 5.54 -1.36
C LYS A 20 17.99 7.00 -1.20
N MET A 21 17.47 7.67 -0.18
CA MET A 21 17.95 8.98 0.25
C MET A 21 19.32 8.86 0.92
N GLY A 22 20.12 9.92 0.90
CA GLY A 22 21.46 9.94 1.47
C GLY A 22 21.51 10.11 2.99
N ILE A 23 20.59 9.45 3.71
CA ILE A 23 20.53 9.45 5.19
C ILE A 23 20.28 8.04 5.70
N SER A 24 20.73 7.75 6.92
CA SER A 24 20.33 6.56 7.69
C SER A 24 19.50 7.00 8.89
N VAL A 25 18.43 6.28 9.20
CA VAL A 25 17.55 6.58 10.33
C VAL A 25 17.80 5.57 11.44
N GLU A 26 18.19 6.06 12.63
CA GLU A 26 18.44 5.21 13.80
C GLU A 26 17.24 5.15 14.73
N ARG A 27 16.57 6.28 14.94
CA ARG A 27 15.41 6.35 15.85
C ARG A 27 14.39 7.38 15.40
N GLY A 28 13.17 7.25 15.90
CA GLY A 28 12.10 8.21 15.68
C GLY A 28 11.25 8.39 16.93
N SER A 29 10.65 9.58 17.08
CA SER A 29 9.67 9.89 18.13
C SER A 29 8.69 10.95 17.65
N GLY A 30 7.41 10.66 17.66
CA GLY A 30 6.39 11.56 17.12
C GLY A 30 6.66 11.87 15.64
N ALA A 31 6.74 13.14 15.28
CA ALA A 31 7.04 13.60 13.93
C ALA A 31 8.54 13.83 13.66
N LYS A 32 9.43 13.29 14.48
CA LYS A 32 10.88 13.49 14.36
C LYS A 32 11.60 12.18 14.16
N ILE A 33 12.66 12.22 13.35
CA ILE A 33 13.64 11.15 13.18
C ILE A 33 15.05 11.68 13.44
N TRP A 34 15.95 10.78 13.81
CA TRP A 34 17.38 11.09 14.00
C TRP A 34 18.22 10.10 13.21
N THR A 35 19.24 10.64 12.57
CA THR A 35 20.25 9.81 11.89
C THR A 35 21.19 9.15 12.89
N ASN A 36 22.01 8.22 12.40
CA ASN A 36 23.06 7.60 13.19
C ASN A 36 24.14 8.58 13.64
N GLU A 37 24.26 9.74 12.98
CA GLU A 37 25.13 10.86 13.37
C GLU A 37 24.46 11.82 14.35
N GLY A 38 23.22 11.56 14.76
CA GLY A 38 22.46 12.37 15.70
C GLY A 38 21.76 13.60 15.10
N VAL A 39 21.74 13.74 13.77
CA VAL A 39 21.04 14.85 13.10
C VAL A 39 19.55 14.64 13.18
N GLU A 40 18.83 15.66 13.68
CA GLU A 40 17.35 15.64 13.76
C GLU A 40 16.71 16.15 12.47
N TYR A 41 15.67 15.45 12.02
CA TYR A 41 14.80 15.87 10.93
C TYR A 41 13.34 15.87 11.38
N LEU A 42 12.57 16.83 10.87
CA LEU A 42 11.11 16.76 10.89
C LEU A 42 10.66 15.82 9.77
N ASP A 43 10.00 14.72 10.14
CA ASP A 43 9.52 13.72 9.19
C ASP A 43 8.09 14.04 8.73
N LEU A 44 7.98 14.63 7.55
CA LEU A 44 6.70 14.89 6.86
C LEU A 44 6.30 13.76 5.92
N TYR A 45 7.09 12.67 5.86
CA TYR A 45 6.86 11.53 4.98
C TYR A 45 6.23 10.32 5.71
N GLY A 46 6.61 10.12 6.98
CA GLY A 46 6.08 9.06 7.83
C GLY A 46 6.26 7.63 7.26
N GLY A 47 7.30 7.41 6.44
CA GLY A 47 7.53 6.11 5.80
C GLY A 47 6.35 5.68 4.90
N HIS A 48 6.01 6.44 3.88
CA HIS A 48 4.80 6.30 3.06
C HIS A 48 3.50 6.38 3.89
N ALA A 49 3.44 7.32 4.84
CA ALA A 49 2.31 7.52 5.75
C ALA A 49 1.97 6.32 6.67
N VAL A 50 2.86 5.33 6.77
CA VAL A 50 2.66 4.15 7.64
C VAL A 50 2.67 4.53 9.12
N CYS A 51 3.54 5.50 9.51
CA CYS A 51 3.66 5.97 10.88
C CYS A 51 2.57 7.01 11.24
N ALA A 52 1.31 6.73 10.94
CA ALA A 52 0.19 7.67 11.12
C ALA A 52 -0.02 8.15 12.58
N THR A 53 0.42 7.37 13.57
CA THR A 53 0.38 7.73 15.01
C THR A 53 1.66 8.44 15.48
N GLY A 54 2.60 8.69 14.58
CA GLY A 54 3.97 9.11 14.89
C GLY A 54 4.88 7.93 15.25
N HIS A 55 6.19 8.19 15.10
CA HIS A 55 7.22 7.20 15.41
C HIS A 55 7.21 6.84 16.89
N SER A 56 7.39 5.55 17.17
CA SER A 56 7.54 5.01 18.53
C SER A 56 6.43 5.45 19.50
N HIS A 57 5.17 5.50 19.03
CA HIS A 57 4.04 5.88 19.87
C HIS A 57 3.95 4.97 21.10
N PRO A 58 3.99 5.49 22.35
CA PRO A 58 4.15 4.67 23.56
C PRO A 58 3.12 3.57 23.72
N HIS A 59 1.86 3.86 23.41
CA HIS A 59 0.77 2.88 23.51
C HIS A 59 0.95 1.74 22.48
N VAL A 60 1.35 2.06 21.25
CA VAL A 60 1.59 1.06 20.19
C VAL A 60 2.78 0.19 20.56
N VAL A 61 3.89 0.79 21.00
CA VAL A 61 5.09 0.06 21.45
C VAL A 61 4.75 -0.89 22.58
N LYS A 62 4.03 -0.42 23.60
CA LYS A 62 3.60 -1.26 24.74
C LYS A 62 2.72 -2.43 24.29
N ALA A 63 1.74 -2.18 23.42
CA ALA A 63 0.86 -3.25 22.93
C ALA A 63 1.64 -4.32 22.14
N ILE A 64 2.65 -3.92 21.35
CA ILE A 64 3.53 -4.86 20.63
C ILE A 64 4.36 -5.68 21.62
N GLN A 65 4.98 -5.06 22.63
CA GLN A 65 5.78 -5.74 23.64
C GLN A 65 4.93 -6.76 24.40
N GLU A 66 3.77 -6.37 24.90
CA GLU A 66 2.86 -7.27 25.65
C GLU A 66 2.36 -8.44 24.78
N GLN A 67 2.14 -8.22 23.49
CA GLN A 67 1.71 -9.29 22.59
C GLN A 67 2.89 -10.20 22.21
N ALA A 68 4.10 -9.65 22.04
CA ALA A 68 5.30 -10.40 21.70
C ALA A 68 5.66 -11.41 22.79
N GLU A 69 5.45 -11.07 24.07
CA GLU A 69 5.63 -11.98 25.22
C GLU A 69 4.64 -13.15 25.26
N LYS A 70 3.50 -13.03 24.56
CA LYS A 70 2.46 -14.09 24.54
C LYS A 70 2.62 -15.01 23.34
N VAL A 71 2.57 -14.43 22.15
CA VAL A 71 2.75 -15.14 20.88
C VAL A 71 3.03 -14.13 19.76
N LEU A 72 4.14 -14.34 19.04
CA LEU A 72 4.53 -13.52 17.90
C LEU A 72 3.77 -13.90 16.63
N PHE A 73 3.61 -15.20 16.38
CA PHE A 73 2.99 -15.71 15.17
C PHE A 73 2.26 -17.02 15.43
N TYR A 74 1.12 -17.15 14.79
CA TYR A 74 0.47 -18.43 14.52
C TYR A 74 -0.35 -18.34 13.21
N SER A 75 -0.53 -19.49 12.54
CA SER A 75 -1.19 -19.53 11.24
C SER A 75 -2.69 -19.23 11.31
N ASN A 76 -3.29 -18.95 10.14
CA ASN A 76 -4.74 -18.74 10.00
C ASN A 76 -5.58 -20.04 10.20
N LEU A 77 -4.95 -21.18 10.44
CA LEU A 77 -5.63 -22.45 10.76
C LEU A 77 -6.33 -22.43 12.12
N VAL A 78 -6.01 -21.47 12.99
CA VAL A 78 -6.64 -21.33 14.30
C VAL A 78 -7.21 -19.93 14.51
N TYR A 79 -8.19 -19.82 15.40
CA TYR A 79 -8.72 -18.53 15.82
C TYR A 79 -7.71 -17.78 16.70
N SER A 80 -7.69 -16.46 16.60
CA SER A 80 -6.84 -15.57 17.39
C SER A 80 -7.67 -14.42 17.95
N GLY A 81 -7.65 -14.26 19.27
CA GLY A 81 -8.42 -13.21 19.96
C GLY A 81 -7.98 -11.81 19.57
N ILE A 82 -6.66 -11.57 19.39
CA ILE A 82 -6.15 -10.26 18.98
C ILE A 82 -6.55 -9.94 17.54
N ARG A 83 -6.51 -10.94 16.64
CA ARG A 83 -6.95 -10.76 15.24
C ARG A 83 -8.46 -10.51 15.15
N ALA A 84 -9.26 -11.21 15.94
CA ALA A 84 -10.71 -11.01 16.01
C ALA A 84 -11.05 -9.57 16.46
N LYS A 85 -10.43 -9.09 17.54
CA LYS A 85 -10.61 -7.71 18.02
C LYS A 85 -10.17 -6.66 17.00
N ALA A 86 -9.07 -6.91 16.28
CA ALA A 86 -8.62 -6.02 15.22
C ALA A 86 -9.62 -5.95 14.07
N ALA A 87 -10.17 -7.10 13.63
CA ALA A 87 -11.19 -7.14 12.59
C ALA A 87 -12.48 -6.43 13.01
N GLU A 88 -12.98 -6.70 14.23
CA GLU A 88 -14.15 -6.04 14.81
C GLU A 88 -13.95 -4.51 14.86
N LYS A 89 -12.79 -4.06 15.36
CA LYS A 89 -12.48 -2.63 15.45
C LYS A 89 -12.39 -1.98 14.06
N LEU A 90 -11.76 -2.63 13.10
CA LEU A 90 -11.66 -2.11 11.74
C LEU A 90 -13.03 -1.96 11.09
N VAL A 91 -13.88 -2.97 11.17
CA VAL A 91 -15.26 -2.94 10.67
C VAL A 91 -16.09 -1.86 11.36
N SER A 92 -15.92 -1.67 12.68
CA SER A 92 -16.68 -0.66 13.44
C SER A 92 -16.41 0.80 13.03
N VAL A 93 -15.35 1.07 12.29
CA VAL A 93 -15.00 2.42 11.79
C VAL A 93 -15.10 2.53 10.27
N ALA A 94 -15.46 1.45 9.60
CA ALA A 94 -15.70 1.41 8.17
C ALA A 94 -17.17 1.81 7.84
N PRO A 95 -17.47 2.16 6.58
CA PRO A 95 -18.87 2.31 6.13
C PRO A 95 -19.69 1.04 6.39
N ASP A 96 -20.99 1.18 6.72
CA ASP A 96 -21.86 0.07 7.11
C ASP A 96 -21.95 -1.08 6.10
N SER A 97 -21.70 -0.80 4.82
CA SER A 97 -21.63 -1.81 3.75
C SER A 97 -20.41 -2.72 3.83
N LEU A 98 -19.36 -2.33 4.56
CA LEU A 98 -18.10 -3.08 4.72
C LEU A 98 -18.13 -3.87 6.03
N THR A 99 -18.61 -5.09 5.97
CA THR A 99 -18.86 -5.94 7.15
C THR A 99 -17.75 -6.95 7.46
N LYS A 100 -16.70 -7.04 6.62
CA LYS A 100 -15.60 -8.00 6.78
C LYS A 100 -14.26 -7.37 6.45
N ALA A 101 -13.23 -7.78 7.16
CA ALA A 101 -11.84 -7.38 6.94
C ALA A 101 -11.00 -8.56 6.45
N PHE A 102 -10.06 -8.28 5.54
CA PHE A 102 -9.03 -9.20 5.10
C PHE A 102 -7.67 -8.65 5.49
N PHE A 103 -6.87 -9.42 6.22
CA PHE A 103 -5.52 -9.06 6.62
C PHE A 103 -4.49 -9.72 5.70
N CYS A 104 -3.51 -8.93 5.27
CA CYS A 104 -2.40 -9.35 4.42
C CYS A 104 -1.13 -8.58 4.81
N ASN A 105 0.00 -8.85 4.13
CA ASN A 105 1.30 -8.31 4.52
C ASN A 105 1.69 -7.04 3.75
N SER A 106 1.01 -6.74 2.64
CA SER A 106 1.35 -5.59 1.80
C SER A 106 0.13 -5.03 1.07
N GLY A 107 0.24 -3.76 0.62
CA GLY A 107 -0.76 -3.16 -0.25
C GLY A 107 -0.92 -3.89 -1.60
N SER A 108 0.17 -4.44 -2.16
CA SER A 108 0.10 -5.27 -3.37
C SER A 108 -0.77 -6.50 -3.16
N GLU A 109 -0.59 -7.22 -2.05
CA GLU A 109 -1.44 -8.38 -1.71
C GLU A 109 -2.90 -7.96 -1.52
N ALA A 110 -3.16 -6.84 -0.86
CA ALA A 110 -4.52 -6.32 -0.70
C ALA A 110 -5.17 -6.04 -2.06
N ASN A 111 -4.49 -5.32 -2.94
CA ASN A 111 -4.97 -4.98 -4.27
C ASN A 111 -5.18 -6.21 -5.16
N GLU A 112 -4.23 -7.15 -5.17
CA GLU A 112 -4.37 -8.39 -5.95
C GLU A 112 -5.54 -9.24 -5.48
N ASN A 113 -5.74 -9.36 -4.17
CA ASN A 113 -6.90 -10.09 -3.65
C ASN A 113 -8.21 -9.36 -3.95
N ALA A 114 -8.26 -8.02 -3.88
CA ALA A 114 -9.44 -7.25 -4.25
C ALA A 114 -9.81 -7.46 -5.72
N MET A 115 -8.85 -7.35 -6.64
CA MET A 115 -9.05 -7.60 -8.07
C MET A 115 -9.49 -9.04 -8.35
N ARG A 116 -8.86 -10.02 -7.68
CA ARG A 116 -9.23 -11.41 -7.78
C ARG A 116 -10.65 -11.67 -7.29
N MET A 117 -11.03 -11.12 -6.14
CA MET A 117 -12.39 -11.23 -5.61
C MET A 117 -13.42 -10.59 -6.53
N ALA A 118 -13.14 -9.45 -7.13
CA ALA A 118 -14.01 -8.80 -8.09
C ALA A 118 -14.24 -9.69 -9.34
N ARG A 119 -13.17 -10.26 -9.89
CA ARG A 119 -13.28 -11.21 -11.02
C ARG A 119 -14.09 -12.45 -10.66
N MET A 120 -13.85 -13.02 -9.47
CA MET A 120 -14.60 -14.20 -8.99
C MET A 120 -16.10 -13.89 -8.77
N ALA A 121 -16.41 -12.74 -8.20
CA ALA A 121 -17.80 -12.36 -7.89
C ALA A 121 -18.62 -12.02 -9.15
N THR A 122 -17.98 -11.51 -10.20
CA THR A 122 -18.66 -11.08 -11.42
C THR A 122 -18.58 -12.08 -12.57
N GLY A 123 -17.60 -12.99 -12.54
CA GLY A 123 -17.25 -13.84 -13.68
C GLY A 123 -16.60 -13.09 -14.83
N ARG A 124 -16.16 -11.84 -14.62
CA ARG A 124 -15.60 -10.95 -15.63
C ARG A 124 -14.10 -10.76 -15.41
N GLU A 125 -13.37 -10.33 -16.43
CA GLU A 125 -11.90 -10.30 -16.39
C GLU A 125 -11.32 -8.88 -16.28
N LYS A 126 -12.02 -7.88 -16.84
CA LYS A 126 -11.47 -6.54 -17.02
C LYS A 126 -11.46 -5.75 -15.70
N ILE A 127 -10.30 -5.20 -15.37
CA ILE A 127 -10.12 -4.20 -14.31
C ILE A 127 -9.76 -2.87 -14.97
N ILE A 128 -10.54 -1.84 -14.73
CA ILE A 128 -10.23 -0.47 -15.14
C ILE A 128 -9.46 0.21 -14.01
N THR A 129 -8.31 0.78 -14.33
CA THR A 129 -7.52 1.63 -13.43
C THR A 129 -7.25 2.97 -14.11
N PHE A 130 -6.40 3.82 -13.55
CA PHE A 130 -6.26 5.18 -14.06
C PHE A 130 -4.81 5.54 -14.36
N THR A 131 -4.62 6.41 -15.37
CA THR A 131 -3.32 7.03 -15.62
C THR A 131 -2.81 7.71 -14.35
N GLY A 132 -1.53 7.56 -14.04
CA GLY A 132 -0.95 8.06 -12.79
C GLY A 132 -1.19 7.18 -11.56
N GLY A 133 -2.06 6.16 -11.63
CA GLY A 133 -2.34 5.25 -10.53
C GLY A 133 -1.19 4.28 -10.22
N PHE A 134 -0.92 4.07 -8.93
CA PHE A 134 0.06 3.10 -8.44
C PHE A 134 -0.62 2.09 -7.52
N HIS A 135 -0.56 0.81 -7.87
CA HIS A 135 -1.27 -0.24 -7.14
C HIS A 135 -0.36 -1.35 -6.59
N GLY A 136 0.93 -1.27 -6.85
CA GLY A 136 1.91 -2.22 -6.35
C GLY A 136 2.90 -2.69 -7.43
N ARG A 137 3.74 -3.67 -7.06
CA ARG A 137 4.84 -4.15 -7.90
C ARG A 137 4.87 -5.67 -8.08
N THR A 138 3.90 -6.39 -7.54
CA THR A 138 3.65 -7.81 -7.85
C THR A 138 2.90 -7.93 -9.18
N ALA A 139 2.78 -9.12 -9.74
CA ALA A 139 2.41 -9.31 -11.14
C ALA A 139 1.08 -8.65 -11.56
N ASP A 140 0.01 -8.84 -10.81
CA ASP A 140 -1.30 -8.25 -11.12
C ASP A 140 -1.34 -6.76 -10.76
N SER A 141 -0.77 -6.38 -9.62
CA SER A 141 -0.70 -4.99 -9.16
C SER A 141 0.15 -4.10 -10.07
N ILE A 142 1.30 -4.58 -10.59
CA ILE A 142 2.11 -3.79 -11.53
C ILE A 142 1.42 -3.65 -12.88
N SER A 143 0.65 -4.67 -13.28
CA SER A 143 -0.16 -4.63 -14.50
C SER A 143 -1.31 -3.63 -14.41
N ALA A 144 -1.81 -3.37 -13.21
CA ALA A 144 -2.81 -2.36 -12.89
C ALA A 144 -2.21 -0.95 -12.72
N THR A 145 -0.88 -0.83 -12.55
CA THR A 145 -0.17 0.44 -12.33
C THR A 145 0.11 1.14 -13.65
N PHE A 146 -0.53 2.30 -13.89
CA PHE A 146 -0.32 3.12 -15.10
C PHE A 146 0.46 4.40 -14.78
N LEU A 147 1.49 4.26 -13.94
CA LEU A 147 2.38 5.35 -13.54
C LEU A 147 3.75 5.19 -14.21
N GLY A 148 4.10 6.12 -15.13
CA GLY A 148 5.39 6.19 -15.77
C GLY A 148 5.90 4.86 -16.29
N LYS A 149 7.16 4.52 -15.95
CA LYS A 149 7.84 3.31 -16.43
C LYS A 149 7.51 2.02 -15.65
N TYR A 150 6.75 2.08 -14.54
CA TYR A 150 6.54 0.91 -13.68
C TYR A 150 5.90 -0.26 -14.43
N ARG A 151 4.88 0.01 -15.23
CA ARG A 151 4.22 -1.01 -16.06
C ARG A 151 5.18 -1.68 -17.07
N GLU A 152 6.13 -0.91 -17.61
CA GLU A 152 7.12 -1.42 -18.57
C GLU A 152 8.13 -2.35 -17.92
N ILE A 153 8.53 -2.05 -16.68
CA ILE A 153 9.44 -2.91 -15.89
C ILE A 153 8.77 -4.25 -15.56
N GLY A 154 7.44 -4.27 -15.38
CA GLY A 154 6.67 -5.46 -15.00
C GLY A 154 6.36 -6.44 -16.13
N LYS A 155 6.79 -6.19 -17.36
CA LYS A 155 6.46 -7.06 -18.52
C LYS A 155 7.02 -8.48 -18.40
N PRO A 156 6.27 -9.52 -18.89
CA PRO A 156 4.94 -9.42 -19.48
C PRO A 156 3.84 -9.14 -18.46
N ASN A 157 2.94 -8.20 -18.80
CA ASN A 157 1.83 -7.82 -17.92
C ASN A 157 0.73 -8.91 -17.91
N VAL A 158 0.04 -9.03 -16.77
CA VAL A 158 -1.18 -9.83 -16.65
C VAL A 158 -2.27 -9.20 -17.52
N PRO A 159 -2.97 -9.98 -18.37
CA PRO A 159 -4.06 -9.48 -19.20
C PRO A 159 -5.24 -8.92 -18.38
N GLY A 160 -6.12 -8.17 -19.06
CA GLY A 160 -7.38 -7.68 -18.48
C GLY A 160 -7.28 -6.33 -17.78
N HIS A 161 -6.13 -5.68 -17.76
CA HIS A 161 -5.97 -4.32 -17.20
C HIS A 161 -6.04 -3.25 -18.29
N VAL A 162 -6.96 -2.31 -18.13
CA VAL A 162 -7.14 -1.14 -19.01
C VAL A 162 -7.05 0.14 -18.21
N SER A 163 -6.54 1.20 -18.86
CA SER A 163 -6.43 2.52 -18.26
C SER A 163 -7.52 3.45 -18.77
N ALA A 164 -8.10 4.22 -17.86
CA ALA A 164 -8.85 5.44 -18.13
C ALA A 164 -8.05 6.67 -17.69
N VAL A 165 -8.47 7.87 -18.07
CA VAL A 165 -7.88 9.12 -17.59
C VAL A 165 -8.49 9.47 -16.24
N PHE A 166 -7.65 9.73 -15.24
CA PHE A 166 -8.12 10.08 -13.90
C PHE A 166 -8.85 11.43 -13.92
N GLY A 167 -10.05 11.47 -13.35
CA GLY A 167 -10.91 12.66 -13.36
C GLY A 167 -11.78 12.82 -14.63
N ASP A 168 -11.69 11.92 -15.61
CA ASP A 168 -12.45 11.98 -16.85
C ASP A 168 -13.43 10.79 -16.96
N ILE A 169 -14.70 11.04 -16.70
CA ILE A 169 -15.76 10.03 -16.75
C ILE A 169 -16.01 9.50 -18.17
N GLU A 170 -15.81 10.32 -19.19
CA GLU A 170 -15.99 9.90 -20.58
C GLU A 170 -14.92 8.88 -20.99
N SER A 171 -13.70 9.02 -20.48
CA SER A 171 -12.65 8.04 -20.68
C SER A 171 -12.96 6.69 -20.00
N VAL A 172 -13.66 6.70 -18.87
CA VAL A 172 -14.16 5.48 -18.20
C VAL A 172 -15.24 4.82 -19.05
N ASN A 173 -16.23 5.61 -19.52
CA ASN A 173 -17.31 5.13 -20.38
C ASN A 173 -16.79 4.51 -21.68
N ALA A 174 -15.72 5.07 -22.24
CA ALA A 174 -15.11 4.57 -23.49
C ALA A 174 -14.47 3.17 -23.34
N VAL A 175 -14.02 2.79 -22.14
CA VAL A 175 -13.36 1.50 -21.90
C VAL A 175 -14.21 0.50 -21.12
N ALA A 176 -15.25 0.97 -20.42
CA ALA A 176 -16.15 0.13 -19.66
C ALA A 176 -17.07 -0.68 -20.59
N ASN A 177 -17.32 -1.95 -20.27
CA ASN A 177 -18.26 -2.81 -20.99
C ASN A 177 -18.70 -3.97 -20.08
N ASP A 178 -19.44 -4.92 -20.66
CA ASP A 178 -19.96 -6.10 -19.99
C ASP A 178 -18.89 -7.05 -19.41
N GLN A 179 -17.62 -6.91 -19.83
CA GLN A 179 -16.48 -7.65 -19.29
C GLN A 179 -15.80 -6.93 -18.12
N THR A 180 -16.28 -5.75 -17.71
CA THR A 180 -15.71 -5.01 -16.60
C THR A 180 -16.11 -5.63 -15.27
N ALA A 181 -15.11 -6.17 -14.55
CA ALA A 181 -15.25 -6.73 -13.21
C ALA A 181 -15.24 -5.66 -12.12
N ALA A 182 -14.34 -4.68 -12.26
CA ALA A 182 -14.21 -3.59 -11.29
C ALA A 182 -13.52 -2.37 -11.89
N ILE A 183 -13.71 -1.25 -11.21
CA ILE A 183 -12.92 -0.02 -11.35
C ILE A 183 -12.13 0.13 -10.06
N MET A 184 -10.81 0.28 -10.14
CA MET A 184 -9.92 0.48 -9.01
C MET A 184 -9.20 1.82 -9.14
N LEU A 185 -9.24 2.62 -8.09
CA LEU A 185 -8.66 3.96 -8.08
C LEU A 185 -8.05 4.32 -6.73
N GLU A 186 -7.18 5.30 -6.75
CA GLU A 186 -6.77 6.06 -5.57
C GLU A 186 -7.59 7.36 -5.54
N PRO A 187 -8.29 7.70 -4.45
CA PRO A 187 -8.97 8.99 -4.34
C PRO A 187 -8.01 10.18 -4.50
N ILE A 188 -6.77 10.01 -4.00
CA ILE A 188 -5.65 10.92 -4.17
C ILE A 188 -4.46 10.12 -4.70
N GLN A 189 -4.05 10.40 -5.93
CA GLN A 189 -2.91 9.73 -6.55
C GLN A 189 -1.59 10.29 -5.99
N SER A 190 -1.14 9.75 -4.86
CA SER A 190 0.03 10.29 -4.13
C SER A 190 1.32 10.25 -4.95
N MET A 191 1.55 9.17 -5.68
CA MET A 191 2.75 8.96 -6.50
C MET A 191 2.77 9.80 -7.79
N ALA A 192 1.61 10.31 -8.24
CA ALA A 192 1.48 11.18 -9.41
C ALA A 192 1.50 12.68 -9.04
N GLY A 193 2.13 13.05 -7.93
CA GLY A 193 2.24 14.43 -7.49
C GLY A 193 1.05 14.91 -6.65
N VAL A 194 0.40 14.01 -5.91
CA VAL A 194 -0.77 14.29 -5.05
C VAL A 194 -1.92 14.86 -5.90
N THR A 195 -2.24 14.15 -6.99
CA THR A 195 -3.30 14.54 -7.92
C THR A 195 -4.66 14.12 -7.38
N GLU A 196 -5.62 15.04 -7.36
CA GLU A 196 -7.01 14.83 -6.99
C GLU A 196 -7.92 15.00 -8.22
N ALA A 197 -9.09 14.39 -8.19
CA ALA A 197 -10.15 14.63 -9.16
C ALA A 197 -11.27 15.45 -8.51
N GLU A 198 -12.07 16.13 -9.33
CA GLU A 198 -13.25 16.84 -8.85
C GLU A 198 -14.23 15.86 -8.16
N PRO A 199 -14.91 16.28 -7.06
CA PRO A 199 -15.80 15.38 -6.31
C PRO A 199 -16.88 14.70 -7.14
N VAL A 200 -17.32 15.32 -8.23
CA VAL A 200 -18.33 14.77 -9.16
C VAL A 200 -17.84 13.52 -9.90
N PHE A 201 -16.53 13.28 -9.93
CA PHE A 201 -15.92 12.11 -10.56
C PHE A 201 -16.16 10.83 -9.75
N PHE A 202 -16.27 10.93 -8.43
CA PHE A 202 -16.50 9.81 -7.53
C PHE A 202 -17.98 9.52 -7.29
#